data_5da243e2b6d15cc57cdea26a599af028
#
_entry.id   5da243e2b6d15cc57cdea26a599af028
#
_cell.length_a   1.000
_cell.length_b   1.000
_cell.length_c   1.000
_cell.angle_alpha   90.00
_cell.angle_beta   90.00
_cell.angle_gamma   90.00
#
_symmetry.space_group_name_H-M   'P 1'
#
loop_
_entity.id
_entity.type
_entity.pdbx_description
1 polymer ?
#
loop_
_entity_poly.entity_id
_entity_poly.type
_entity_poly.pdbx_seq_one_letter_code
_entity_poly.pdbx_strand_id
1 'polypeptide(L)'
;MKLFRNILIATSALALAAVSCQQVEEGKGDATIGFENPTYVYKESAGRVKLQVKFEGEPKTYPITFDVVVTPEGGLGLDSLVHFTQTENLKYMGNPDAPAYIEFDLKDNDYINDSRFLSFTLANVKGAEIVAGGKTMIEIADNDNNPYERLMGNWVAQCYDSDGAKAEWNVNISGGFTSDEENVNFEKTLVCWGFGGEMEDVSSYGITPAKQPVWYLTYDAEAKTLTTQPGKVMANIWKFNGIDEDVEVKIATGAINAEGKMATDHAVPVTATWSADMSTITFEPDYFLVATVWGVSGEYYGYWMAFNKIVLVRK
;
A
#
# COMPACT_ATOMS: atom_id res chain seq x y z
N MET A 1 -50.31 -15.90 -73.98
CA MET A 1 -49.31 -14.79 -73.99
C MET A 1 -49.47 -13.80 -72.82
N LYS A 2 -50.45 -13.86 -71.96
CA LYS A 2 -50.56 -12.96 -70.77
C LYS A 2 -49.82 -13.51 -69.46
N LEU A 3 -49.59 -14.81 -69.41
CA LEU A 3 -48.96 -15.44 -68.21
C LEU A 3 -47.44 -15.22 -68.14
N PHE A 4 -46.75 -15.19 -69.28
CA PHE A 4 -45.29 -14.99 -69.35
C PHE A 4 -44.90 -13.51 -69.05
N ARG A 5 -45.79 -12.56 -69.28
CA ARG A 5 -45.42 -11.15 -69.00
C ARG A 5 -45.46 -10.77 -67.53
N ASN A 6 -46.26 -11.49 -66.74
CA ASN A 6 -46.33 -11.27 -65.30
C ASN A 6 -45.21 -11.94 -64.52
N ILE A 7 -44.61 -13.04 -65.03
CA ILE A 7 -43.47 -13.73 -64.40
C ILE A 7 -42.16 -12.95 -64.61
N LEU A 8 -42.01 -12.26 -65.75
CA LEU A 8 -40.81 -11.46 -66.02
C LEU A 8 -40.78 -10.16 -65.17
N ILE A 9 -41.92 -9.59 -64.76
CA ILE A 9 -41.95 -8.41 -63.90
C ILE A 9 -41.72 -8.77 -62.44
N ALA A 10 -42.15 -9.96 -62.03
CA ALA A 10 -41.91 -10.44 -60.63
C ALA A 10 -40.45 -10.78 -60.37
N THR A 11 -39.73 -11.33 -61.36
CA THR A 11 -38.32 -11.65 -61.25
C THR A 11 -37.42 -10.41 -61.28
N SER A 12 -37.78 -9.37 -62.02
CA SER A 12 -37.02 -8.11 -62.00
C SER A 12 -37.22 -7.29 -60.73
N ALA A 13 -38.37 -7.39 -60.06
CA ALA A 13 -38.61 -6.73 -58.77
C ALA A 13 -37.88 -7.43 -57.60
N LEU A 14 -37.68 -8.77 -57.68
CA LEU A 14 -36.91 -9.49 -56.66
C LEU A 14 -35.39 -9.26 -56.78
N ALA A 15 -34.89 -9.05 -58.01
CA ALA A 15 -33.49 -8.75 -58.24
C ALA A 15 -33.07 -7.34 -57.77
N LEU A 16 -34.00 -6.41 -57.73
CA LEU A 16 -33.76 -5.03 -57.20
C LEU A 16 -33.86 -4.93 -55.70
N ALA A 17 -34.55 -5.87 -55.02
CA ALA A 17 -34.61 -5.90 -53.57
C ALA A 17 -33.36 -6.56 -52.94
N ALA A 18 -32.57 -7.33 -53.69
CA ALA A 18 -31.34 -7.96 -53.18
C ALA A 18 -30.09 -7.05 -53.23
N VAL A 19 -30.20 -5.87 -53.86
CA VAL A 19 -29.07 -4.91 -53.98
C VAL A 19 -29.12 -3.80 -52.89
N SER A 20 -30.13 -3.79 -52.06
CA SER A 20 -30.37 -2.68 -51.11
C SER A 20 -29.93 -2.96 -49.66
N CYS A 21 -29.22 -4.02 -49.40
CA CYS A 21 -28.56 -4.27 -48.11
C CYS A 21 -27.06 -4.59 -48.28
N GLN A 22 -26.33 -3.82 -49.06
CA GLN A 22 -24.96 -3.57 -48.70
C GLN A 22 -25.02 -2.65 -47.47
N GLN A 23 -24.89 -3.22 -46.29
CA GLN A 23 -24.41 -2.44 -45.18
C GLN A 23 -23.15 -1.75 -45.71
N VAL A 24 -23.23 -0.43 -45.82
CA VAL A 24 -22.04 0.40 -45.97
C VAL A 24 -21.23 0.05 -44.73
N GLU A 25 -20.21 -0.80 -44.88
CA GLU A 25 -19.18 -0.91 -43.87
C GLU A 25 -18.68 0.51 -43.67
N GLU A 26 -19.03 1.11 -42.52
CA GLU A 26 -18.50 2.42 -42.15
C GLU A 26 -16.99 2.27 -42.25
N GLY A 27 -16.39 2.92 -43.25
CA GLY A 27 -15.05 2.64 -43.65
C GLY A 27 -14.08 2.96 -42.54
N LYS A 28 -13.46 1.96 -42.00
CA LYS A 28 -12.57 2.02 -40.86
C LYS A 28 -11.29 2.83 -41.11
N GLY A 29 -10.99 3.17 -42.38
CA GLY A 29 -9.66 3.73 -42.68
C GLY A 29 -8.57 2.71 -42.38
N ASP A 30 -7.41 3.20 -41.93
CA ASP A 30 -6.32 2.41 -41.37
C ASP A 30 -6.21 2.55 -39.84
N ALA A 31 -7.22 3.19 -39.21
CA ALA A 31 -7.25 3.39 -37.77
C ALA A 31 -7.35 2.08 -37.01
N THR A 32 -6.55 1.94 -35.99
CA THR A 32 -6.55 0.81 -35.07
C THR A 32 -6.75 1.27 -33.62
N ILE A 33 -7.29 0.37 -32.79
CA ILE A 33 -7.56 0.60 -31.37
C ILE A 33 -7.06 -0.58 -30.54
N GLY A 34 -6.45 -0.29 -29.39
CA GLY A 34 -5.95 -1.31 -28.44
C GLY A 34 -5.56 -0.72 -27.10
N PHE A 35 -5.08 -1.57 -26.23
CA PHE A 35 -4.42 -1.17 -24.98
C PHE A 35 -2.90 -1.11 -25.18
N GLU A 36 -2.23 -0.19 -24.48
CA GLU A 36 -0.78 -0.04 -24.60
C GLU A 36 -0.03 -1.24 -24.01
N ASN A 37 -0.50 -1.75 -22.87
CA ASN A 37 0.12 -2.89 -22.20
C ASN A 37 -0.87 -4.05 -22.07
N PRO A 38 -0.37 -5.31 -22.13
CA PRO A 38 -1.20 -6.49 -21.94
C PRO A 38 -1.64 -6.68 -20.48
N THR A 39 -0.93 -6.05 -19.54
CA THR A 39 -1.22 -6.12 -18.09
C THR A 39 -0.91 -4.81 -17.39
N TYR A 40 -1.67 -4.54 -16.34
CA TYR A 40 -1.45 -3.43 -15.41
C TYR A 40 -1.62 -3.95 -13.98
N VAL A 41 -0.91 -3.36 -13.02
CA VAL A 41 -1.02 -3.68 -11.60
C VAL A 41 -1.37 -2.40 -10.85
N TYR A 42 -2.43 -2.45 -10.06
CA TYR A 42 -2.84 -1.36 -9.16
C TYR A 42 -3.08 -1.92 -7.77
N LYS A 43 -2.71 -1.18 -6.73
CA LYS A 43 -3.17 -1.47 -5.36
C LYS A 43 -4.67 -1.19 -5.27
N GLU A 44 -5.43 -1.96 -4.49
CA GLU A 44 -6.86 -1.72 -4.31
C GLU A 44 -7.14 -0.34 -3.70
N SER A 45 -6.23 0.19 -2.87
CA SER A 45 -6.26 1.55 -2.32
C SER A 45 -5.93 2.67 -3.32
N ALA A 46 -5.64 2.36 -4.60
CA ALA A 46 -5.31 3.38 -5.58
C ALA A 46 -6.47 4.34 -5.90
N GLY A 47 -7.71 3.98 -5.53
CA GLY A 47 -8.88 4.79 -5.76
C GLY A 47 -9.20 4.93 -7.25
N ARG A 48 -9.21 6.16 -7.78
CA ARG A 48 -9.53 6.41 -9.19
C ARG A 48 -8.40 6.05 -10.13
N VAL A 49 -8.68 5.17 -11.08
CA VAL A 49 -7.80 4.72 -12.16
C VAL A 49 -8.28 5.26 -13.50
N LYS A 50 -7.34 5.69 -14.34
CA LYS A 50 -7.54 6.08 -15.74
C LYS A 50 -6.72 5.18 -16.65
N LEU A 51 -7.39 4.23 -17.29
CA LEU A 51 -6.75 3.31 -18.23
C LEU A 51 -6.82 3.90 -19.64
N GLN A 52 -5.66 4.23 -20.19
CA GLN A 52 -5.60 4.82 -21.53
C GLN A 52 -5.84 3.79 -22.61
N VAL A 53 -6.66 4.18 -23.59
CA VAL A 53 -6.86 3.44 -24.83
C VAL A 53 -5.99 4.06 -25.90
N LYS A 54 -5.20 3.24 -26.60
CA LYS A 54 -4.29 3.65 -27.66
C LYS A 54 -4.97 3.58 -29.01
N PHE A 55 -4.74 4.60 -29.82
CA PHE A 55 -5.21 4.72 -31.20
C PHE A 55 -4.00 4.94 -32.11
N GLU A 56 -3.99 4.28 -33.27
CA GLU A 56 -2.99 4.45 -34.30
C GLU A 56 -3.66 4.54 -35.67
N GLY A 57 -3.01 5.22 -36.63
CA GLY A 57 -3.57 5.46 -37.98
C GLY A 57 -4.66 6.51 -38.02
N GLU A 58 -5.32 6.67 -39.16
CA GLU A 58 -6.32 7.69 -39.43
C GLU A 58 -7.69 7.04 -39.76
N PRO A 59 -8.76 7.30 -38.99
CA PRO A 59 -10.09 6.87 -39.33
C PRO A 59 -10.65 7.71 -40.49
N LYS A 60 -11.57 7.18 -41.26
CA LYS A 60 -12.29 7.96 -42.27
C LYS A 60 -13.17 9.04 -41.67
N THR A 61 -13.69 8.82 -40.48
CA THR A 61 -14.58 9.74 -39.77
C THR A 61 -14.40 9.63 -38.26
N TYR A 62 -14.55 10.73 -37.55
CA TYR A 62 -14.65 10.81 -36.09
C TYR A 62 -16.10 11.00 -35.64
N PRO A 63 -16.49 10.62 -34.43
CA PRO A 63 -15.65 9.95 -33.43
C PRO A 63 -15.45 8.46 -33.73
N ILE A 64 -14.33 7.89 -33.26
CA ILE A 64 -14.22 6.45 -33.03
C ILE A 64 -15.05 6.17 -31.76
N THR A 65 -15.94 5.18 -31.82
CA THR A 65 -16.73 4.76 -30.65
C THR A 65 -16.42 3.32 -30.29
N PHE A 66 -16.48 2.98 -29.02
CA PHE A 66 -16.21 1.64 -28.54
C PHE A 66 -16.88 1.40 -27.18
N ASP A 67 -17.06 0.13 -26.85
CA ASP A 67 -17.48 -0.34 -25.54
C ASP A 67 -16.33 -1.11 -24.89
N VAL A 68 -16.43 -1.31 -23.59
CA VAL A 68 -15.51 -2.13 -22.82
C VAL A 68 -16.29 -3.16 -22.03
N VAL A 69 -16.00 -4.42 -22.27
CA VAL A 69 -16.52 -5.54 -21.50
C VAL A 69 -15.49 -5.87 -20.41
N VAL A 70 -15.93 -5.80 -19.16
CA VAL A 70 -15.07 -6.13 -18.02
C VAL A 70 -15.55 -7.41 -17.35
N THR A 71 -14.64 -8.36 -17.19
CA THR A 71 -14.95 -9.66 -16.59
C THR A 71 -14.01 -9.91 -15.43
N PRO A 72 -14.51 -10.07 -14.19
CA PRO A 72 -13.69 -10.48 -13.05
C PRO A 72 -13.34 -11.96 -13.19
N GLU A 73 -12.10 -12.30 -12.82
CA GLU A 73 -11.68 -13.69 -12.68
C GLU A 73 -12.04 -14.23 -11.29
N GLY A 74 -12.10 -15.55 -11.15
CA GLY A 74 -12.35 -16.20 -9.86
C GLY A 74 -13.79 -16.14 -9.34
N GLY A 75 -14.77 -15.72 -10.17
CA GLY A 75 -16.20 -15.75 -9.81
C GLY A 75 -16.67 -14.66 -8.84
N LEU A 76 -15.84 -13.63 -8.61
CA LEU A 76 -16.21 -12.47 -7.79
C LEU A 76 -17.20 -11.56 -8.53
N GLY A 77 -18.06 -10.87 -7.80
CA GLY A 77 -18.94 -9.86 -8.38
C GLY A 77 -18.15 -8.61 -8.78
N LEU A 78 -18.37 -8.12 -10.01
CA LEU A 78 -17.68 -6.93 -10.50
C LEU A 78 -17.88 -5.72 -9.58
N ASP A 79 -19.11 -5.54 -9.11
CA ASP A 79 -19.50 -4.44 -8.21
C ASP A 79 -18.79 -4.47 -6.86
N SER A 80 -18.22 -5.60 -6.45
CA SER A 80 -17.42 -5.70 -5.23
C SER A 80 -15.99 -5.20 -5.40
N LEU A 81 -15.51 -5.09 -6.64
CA LEU A 81 -14.11 -4.78 -6.96
C LEU A 81 -13.94 -3.35 -7.49
N VAL A 82 -14.87 -2.91 -8.32
CA VAL A 82 -14.75 -1.64 -9.03
C VAL A 82 -16.10 -0.95 -9.20
N HIS A 83 -16.04 0.35 -9.43
CA HIS A 83 -17.15 1.16 -9.88
C HIS A 83 -16.75 1.92 -11.14
N PHE A 84 -17.47 1.73 -12.25
CA PHE A 84 -17.22 2.40 -13.52
C PHE A 84 -18.03 3.67 -13.66
N THR A 85 -17.41 4.71 -14.20
CA THR A 85 -18.13 5.92 -14.63
C THR A 85 -18.92 5.64 -15.91
N GLN A 86 -18.29 4.93 -16.86
CA GLN A 86 -18.89 4.57 -18.15
C GLN A 86 -18.09 3.42 -18.78
N THR A 87 -18.81 2.44 -19.38
CA THR A 87 -18.23 1.31 -20.13
C THR A 87 -18.75 1.18 -21.55
N GLU A 88 -19.81 1.91 -21.90
CA GLU A 88 -20.46 1.86 -23.22
C GLU A 88 -20.40 3.22 -23.90
N ASN A 89 -20.39 3.21 -25.25
CA ASN A 89 -20.36 4.42 -26.06
C ASN A 89 -19.24 5.40 -25.73
N LEU A 90 -18.09 4.88 -25.35
CA LEU A 90 -16.89 5.67 -25.18
C LEU A 90 -16.47 6.28 -26.52
N LYS A 91 -15.88 7.47 -26.50
CA LYS A 91 -15.60 8.23 -27.73
C LYS A 91 -14.17 8.75 -27.73
N TYR A 92 -13.51 8.60 -28.89
CA TYR A 92 -12.28 9.32 -29.20
C TYR A 92 -12.52 10.28 -30.35
N MET A 93 -12.18 11.55 -30.16
CA MET A 93 -12.46 12.65 -31.08
C MET A 93 -11.30 12.97 -32.01
N GLY A 94 -10.20 12.21 -31.96
CA GLY A 94 -9.02 12.43 -32.79
C GLY A 94 -8.06 13.50 -32.27
N ASN A 95 -8.24 13.96 -31.06
CA ASN A 95 -7.32 14.89 -30.43
C ASN A 95 -6.26 14.13 -29.62
N PRO A 96 -4.98 14.12 -30.03
CA PRO A 96 -3.91 13.43 -29.28
C PRO A 96 -3.67 14.06 -27.89
N ASP A 97 -3.98 15.36 -27.71
CA ASP A 97 -3.89 16.02 -26.41
C ASP A 97 -5.05 15.71 -25.47
N ALA A 98 -6.08 15.00 -25.97
CA ALA A 98 -7.24 14.55 -25.20
C ALA A 98 -7.50 13.06 -25.47
N PRO A 99 -6.61 12.18 -24.99
CA PRO A 99 -6.74 10.73 -25.17
C PRO A 99 -8.01 10.19 -24.53
N ALA A 100 -8.54 9.08 -25.04
CA ALA A 100 -9.66 8.39 -24.43
C ALA A 100 -9.20 7.52 -23.26
N TYR A 101 -9.93 7.61 -22.16
CA TYR A 101 -9.70 6.83 -20.96
C TYR A 101 -10.94 6.01 -20.58
N ILE A 102 -10.68 4.83 -20.03
CA ILE A 102 -11.65 4.08 -19.25
C ILE A 102 -11.41 4.47 -17.81
N GLU A 103 -12.37 5.14 -17.17
CA GLU A 103 -12.25 5.61 -15.80
C GLU A 103 -13.07 4.72 -14.87
N PHE A 104 -12.44 4.29 -13.77
CA PHE A 104 -13.08 3.49 -12.74
C PHE A 104 -12.44 3.75 -11.38
N ASP A 105 -13.22 3.53 -10.33
CA ASP A 105 -12.76 3.61 -8.95
C ASP A 105 -12.59 2.18 -8.42
N LEU A 106 -11.39 1.84 -7.93
CA LEU A 106 -11.13 0.60 -7.22
C LEU A 106 -11.76 0.67 -5.83
N LYS A 107 -12.32 -0.44 -5.38
CA LYS A 107 -12.89 -0.55 -4.03
C LYS A 107 -11.88 -1.18 -3.09
N ASP A 108 -11.45 -0.37 -2.16
CA ASP A 108 -10.58 -0.77 -1.05
C ASP A 108 -11.38 -1.51 0.03
N ASN A 109 -10.73 -2.39 0.78
CA ASN A 109 -11.30 -3.08 1.92
C ASN A 109 -10.19 -3.39 2.94
N ASP A 110 -10.56 -3.75 4.17
CA ASP A 110 -9.62 -4.05 5.26
C ASP A 110 -9.33 -5.57 5.40
N TYR A 111 -9.66 -6.38 4.39
CA TYR A 111 -9.45 -7.83 4.44
C TYR A 111 -8.23 -8.22 3.62
N ILE A 112 -7.42 -9.13 4.15
CA ILE A 112 -6.34 -9.76 3.40
C ILE A 112 -6.94 -10.67 2.34
N ASN A 113 -6.62 -10.38 1.09
CA ASN A 113 -7.07 -11.11 -0.06
C ASN A 113 -5.88 -11.55 -0.91
N ASP A 114 -6.07 -12.58 -1.74
CA ASP A 114 -5.18 -12.79 -2.88
C ASP A 114 -5.42 -11.70 -3.92
N SER A 115 -4.40 -11.44 -4.76
CA SER A 115 -4.57 -10.55 -5.91
C SER A 115 -5.79 -10.95 -6.73
N ARG A 116 -6.58 -9.96 -7.14
CA ARG A 116 -7.79 -10.13 -7.92
C ARG A 116 -7.57 -9.62 -9.33
N PHE A 117 -8.16 -10.27 -10.31
CA PHE A 117 -7.90 -9.97 -11.71
C PHE A 117 -9.18 -9.57 -12.44
N LEU A 118 -9.06 -8.52 -13.26
CA LEU A 118 -10.10 -8.03 -14.16
C LEU A 118 -9.60 -8.09 -15.60
N SER A 119 -10.36 -8.76 -16.46
CA SER A 119 -10.09 -8.78 -17.90
C SER A 119 -10.92 -7.69 -18.58
N PHE A 120 -10.25 -6.78 -19.28
CA PHE A 120 -10.84 -5.71 -20.08
C PHE A 120 -10.76 -6.09 -21.55
N THR A 121 -11.88 -6.05 -22.26
CA THR A 121 -11.95 -6.38 -23.69
C THR A 121 -12.69 -5.28 -24.42
N LEU A 122 -12.07 -4.72 -25.47
CA LEU A 122 -12.74 -3.76 -26.37
C LEU A 122 -13.82 -4.46 -27.19
N ALA A 123 -14.97 -3.86 -27.30
CA ALA A 123 -16.13 -4.38 -28.02
C ALA A 123 -16.84 -3.27 -28.80
N ASN A 124 -17.70 -3.65 -29.75
CA ASN A 124 -18.56 -2.77 -30.51
C ASN A 124 -17.84 -1.55 -31.13
N VAL A 125 -16.58 -1.75 -31.54
CA VAL A 125 -15.75 -0.68 -32.10
C VAL A 125 -16.26 -0.26 -33.45
N LYS A 126 -16.45 1.07 -33.65
CA LYS A 126 -16.77 1.68 -34.92
C LYS A 126 -15.73 2.76 -35.26
N GLY A 127 -15.30 2.78 -36.50
CA GLY A 127 -14.32 3.74 -37.00
C GLY A 127 -12.86 3.32 -36.84
N ALA A 128 -12.57 2.16 -36.23
CA ALA A 128 -11.23 1.58 -36.10
C ALA A 128 -11.29 0.06 -36.11
N GLU A 129 -10.14 -0.60 -36.34
CA GLU A 129 -9.98 -2.05 -36.23
C GLU A 129 -9.32 -2.40 -34.89
N ILE A 130 -9.83 -3.46 -34.24
CA ILE A 130 -9.22 -3.97 -33.01
C ILE A 130 -7.96 -4.75 -33.38
N VAL A 131 -6.80 -4.32 -32.84
CA VAL A 131 -5.52 -5.03 -32.99
C VAL A 131 -5.30 -6.03 -31.85
N ALA A 132 -4.17 -6.73 -31.88
CA ALA A 132 -3.81 -7.72 -30.87
C ALA A 132 -3.88 -7.20 -29.40
N GLY A 133 -3.75 -5.88 -29.19
CA GLY A 133 -3.93 -5.20 -27.90
C GLY A 133 -5.37 -4.92 -27.53
N GLY A 134 -6.39 -5.50 -28.17
CA GLY A 134 -7.81 -5.29 -27.83
C GLY A 134 -8.27 -5.89 -26.51
N LYS A 135 -7.37 -6.59 -25.81
CA LYS A 135 -7.59 -7.14 -24.47
C LYS A 135 -6.42 -6.80 -23.56
N THR A 136 -6.73 -6.45 -22.30
CA THR A 136 -5.72 -6.27 -21.23
C THR A 136 -6.24 -6.86 -19.94
N MET A 137 -5.33 -7.16 -19.04
CA MET A 137 -5.63 -7.64 -17.68
C MET A 137 -5.18 -6.61 -16.66
N ILE A 138 -6.01 -6.37 -15.68
CA ILE A 138 -5.66 -5.57 -14.50
C ILE A 138 -5.57 -6.51 -13.30
N GLU A 139 -4.42 -6.51 -12.64
CA GLU A 139 -4.23 -7.10 -11.34
C GLU A 139 -4.55 -6.02 -10.28
N ILE A 140 -5.49 -6.32 -9.40
CA ILE A 140 -5.78 -5.54 -8.20
C ILE A 140 -5.02 -6.23 -7.08
N ALA A 141 -3.87 -5.66 -6.73
CA ALA A 141 -3.03 -6.15 -5.66
C ALA A 141 -3.59 -5.71 -4.30
N ASP A 142 -3.70 -6.66 -3.40
CA ASP A 142 -4.10 -6.44 -2.01
C ASP A 142 -3.06 -5.55 -1.30
N ASN A 143 -3.50 -4.47 -0.66
CA ASN A 143 -2.63 -3.62 0.14
C ASN A 143 -2.63 -4.00 1.63
N ASP A 144 -3.63 -4.76 2.09
CA ASP A 144 -3.73 -5.20 3.47
C ASP A 144 -2.75 -6.32 3.81
N ASN A 145 -2.20 -6.97 2.80
CA ASN A 145 -1.18 -8.01 2.95
C ASN A 145 0.25 -7.47 2.98
N ASN A 146 0.47 -6.16 2.96
CA ASN A 146 1.80 -5.59 3.14
C ASN A 146 2.20 -5.69 4.62
N PRO A 147 3.17 -6.56 5.00
CA PRO A 147 3.57 -6.71 6.40
C PRO A 147 4.01 -5.42 7.06
N TYR A 148 4.63 -4.51 6.30
CA TYR A 148 5.05 -3.21 6.81
C TYR A 148 3.87 -2.37 7.27
N GLU A 149 2.83 -2.22 6.44
CA GLU A 149 1.62 -1.45 6.76
C GLU A 149 0.82 -2.12 7.88
N ARG A 150 0.74 -3.45 7.85
CA ARG A 150 0.05 -4.22 8.89
C ARG A 150 0.72 -4.19 10.25
N LEU A 151 2.01 -3.91 10.33
CA LEU A 151 2.69 -3.71 11.62
C LEU A 151 2.40 -2.34 12.23
N MET A 152 1.83 -1.39 11.48
CA MET A 152 1.40 -0.10 12.01
C MET A 152 0.14 -0.24 12.88
N GLY A 153 -0.08 0.74 13.74
CA GLY A 153 -1.25 0.82 14.61
C GLY A 153 -0.94 0.75 16.10
N ASN A 154 -1.93 0.39 16.89
CA ASN A 154 -1.86 0.40 18.35
C ASN A 154 -1.54 -0.98 18.91
N TRP A 155 -0.57 -1.01 19.82
CA TRP A 155 -0.06 -2.21 20.47
C TRP A 155 0.00 -2.01 21.98
N VAL A 156 0.06 -3.12 22.70
CA VAL A 156 0.38 -3.16 24.13
C VAL A 156 1.67 -3.94 24.30
N ALA A 157 2.69 -3.31 24.87
CA ALA A 157 3.90 -4.00 25.29
C ALA A 157 3.64 -4.73 26.60
N GLN A 158 3.91 -6.02 26.63
CA GLN A 158 3.91 -6.87 27.84
C GLN A 158 5.34 -7.33 28.07
N CYS A 159 5.88 -7.12 29.28
CA CYS A 159 7.28 -7.34 29.54
C CYS A 159 7.57 -7.52 31.04
N TYR A 160 8.85 -7.55 31.37
CA TYR A 160 9.36 -7.47 32.74
C TYR A 160 10.39 -6.36 32.83
N ASP A 161 10.38 -5.61 33.92
CA ASP A 161 11.39 -4.60 34.24
C ASP A 161 12.71 -5.24 34.72
N SER A 162 13.69 -4.39 35.06
CA SER A 162 14.99 -4.85 35.57
C SER A 162 14.94 -5.56 36.92
N ASP A 163 13.89 -5.35 37.69
CA ASP A 163 13.64 -5.99 38.99
C ASP A 163 12.82 -7.28 38.87
N GLY A 164 12.40 -7.62 37.64
CA GLY A 164 11.59 -8.79 37.32
C GLY A 164 10.11 -8.62 37.60
N ALA A 165 9.63 -7.40 37.83
CA ALA A 165 8.23 -7.10 37.95
C ALA A 165 7.59 -7.00 36.54
N LYS A 166 6.32 -7.45 36.45
CA LYS A 166 5.57 -7.32 35.21
C LYS A 166 5.26 -5.84 34.94
N ALA A 167 5.47 -5.44 33.69
CA ALA A 167 5.15 -4.13 33.20
C ALA A 167 4.35 -4.22 31.89
N GLU A 168 3.49 -3.21 31.69
CA GLU A 168 2.68 -3.10 30.49
C GLU A 168 2.53 -1.63 30.12
N TRP A 169 2.67 -1.30 28.81
CA TRP A 169 2.44 0.06 28.31
C TRP A 169 1.93 0.07 26.88
N ASN A 170 1.34 1.20 26.47
CA ASN A 170 0.86 1.41 25.12
C ASN A 170 2.00 1.79 24.17
N VAL A 171 2.00 1.20 22.97
CA VAL A 171 2.90 1.54 21.86
C VAL A 171 2.05 1.85 20.64
N ASN A 172 2.32 2.96 19.97
CA ASN A 172 1.79 3.21 18.63
C ASN A 172 2.93 3.07 17.64
N ILE A 173 2.74 2.26 16.60
CA ILE A 173 3.69 2.06 15.51
C ILE A 173 3.18 2.77 14.28
N SER A 174 4.01 3.60 13.66
CA SER A 174 3.74 4.28 12.39
C SER A 174 4.86 4.00 11.37
N GLY A 175 4.61 4.28 10.10
CA GLY A 175 5.62 4.18 9.05
C GLY A 175 6.65 5.30 9.15
N GLY A 176 7.84 5.05 8.60
CA GLY A 176 8.85 6.08 8.40
C GLY A 176 8.40 7.12 7.37
N PHE A 177 8.97 8.31 7.43
CA PHE A 177 8.65 9.40 6.51
C PHE A 177 9.52 9.33 5.25
N THR A 178 8.94 9.60 4.08
CA THR A 178 9.65 9.59 2.78
C THR A 178 10.59 10.78 2.61
N SER A 179 10.45 11.83 3.42
CA SER A 179 11.15 13.11 3.32
C SER A 179 12.17 13.35 4.43
N ASP A 180 12.45 12.35 5.27
CA ASP A 180 13.33 12.56 6.41
C ASP A 180 14.81 12.43 6.01
N GLU A 181 15.59 13.50 6.20
CA GLU A 181 17.03 13.56 5.96
C GLU A 181 17.82 12.61 6.87
N GLU A 182 17.21 12.09 7.95
CA GLU A 182 17.82 11.17 8.93
C GLU A 182 17.69 9.68 8.61
N ASN A 183 17.33 9.29 7.39
CA ASN A 183 17.18 7.88 6.97
C ASN A 183 16.01 7.09 7.60
N VAL A 184 14.96 7.74 8.06
CA VAL A 184 13.71 7.08 8.43
C VAL A 184 12.91 6.81 7.16
N ASN A 185 13.34 5.83 6.38
CA ASN A 185 12.72 5.53 5.10
C ASN A 185 11.41 4.76 5.28
N PHE A 186 10.38 5.17 4.53
CA PHE A 186 9.18 4.37 4.34
C PHE A 186 9.56 2.97 3.83
N GLU A 187 8.86 1.94 4.32
CA GLU A 187 9.12 0.52 4.02
C GLU A 187 10.49 -0.02 4.51
N LYS A 188 11.27 0.75 5.26
CA LYS A 188 12.53 0.30 5.85
C LYS A 188 12.62 0.54 7.35
N THR A 189 11.86 1.49 7.86
CA THR A 189 11.88 1.86 9.27
C THR A 189 10.46 2.04 9.78
N LEU A 190 10.17 1.49 10.94
CA LEU A 190 8.97 1.75 11.72
C LEU A 190 9.31 2.69 12.85
N VAL A 191 8.42 3.65 13.11
CA VAL A 191 8.53 4.65 14.19
C VAL A 191 7.60 4.22 15.31
N CYS A 192 8.16 3.96 16.49
CA CYS A 192 7.44 3.51 17.67
C CYS A 192 7.29 4.66 18.68
N TRP A 193 6.06 4.96 19.06
CA TRP A 193 5.74 5.97 20.08
C TRP A 193 5.38 5.26 21.39
N GLY A 194 5.98 5.70 22.48
CA GLY A 194 5.83 5.09 23.78
C GLY A 194 6.93 4.09 24.11
N PHE A 195 7.50 4.22 25.32
CA PHE A 195 8.44 3.27 25.89
C PHE A 195 8.36 3.37 27.41
N GLY A 196 7.97 2.27 28.06
CA GLY A 196 7.91 2.18 29.53
C GLY A 196 6.73 2.88 30.19
N GLY A 197 5.69 3.27 29.46
CA GLY A 197 4.46 3.86 30.01
C GLY A 197 4.03 5.17 29.36
N GLU A 198 2.88 5.69 29.78
CA GLU A 198 2.44 7.01 29.41
C GLU A 198 3.22 8.07 30.20
N MET A 199 3.37 9.25 29.60
CA MET A 199 4.22 10.32 30.19
C MET A 199 3.69 10.88 31.52
N GLU A 200 2.40 10.70 31.80
CA GLU A 200 1.83 11.05 33.10
C GLU A 200 2.46 10.23 34.24
N ASP A 201 2.79 8.96 33.98
CA ASP A 201 3.40 8.07 34.95
C ASP A 201 4.89 8.42 35.20
N VAL A 202 5.58 8.97 34.19
CA VAL A 202 7.00 9.33 34.32
C VAL A 202 7.21 10.73 34.89
N SER A 203 6.17 11.54 35.06
CA SER A 203 6.26 12.83 35.75
C SER A 203 6.75 12.69 37.20
N SER A 204 6.53 11.53 37.83
CA SER A 204 7.06 11.18 39.16
C SER A 204 8.58 11.12 39.21
N TYR A 205 9.25 10.95 38.08
CA TYR A 205 10.71 10.99 37.94
C TYR A 205 11.23 12.41 37.68
N GLY A 206 10.35 13.40 37.63
CA GLY A 206 10.71 14.80 37.39
C GLY A 206 11.09 15.11 35.95
N ILE A 207 10.56 14.32 35.00
CA ILE A 207 10.83 14.50 33.58
C ILE A 207 9.92 15.57 32.98
N THR A 208 10.50 16.55 32.33
CA THR A 208 9.79 17.61 31.60
C THR A 208 10.54 17.97 30.31
N PRO A 209 9.86 18.29 29.21
CA PRO A 209 8.41 18.22 29.00
C PRO A 209 7.91 16.78 28.92
N ALA A 210 6.65 16.57 29.25
CA ALA A 210 5.99 15.29 29.13
C ALA A 210 5.76 14.96 27.64
N LYS A 211 6.65 14.20 27.04
CA LYS A 211 6.56 13.70 25.66
C LYS A 211 6.85 12.21 25.65
N GLN A 212 6.07 11.47 24.87
CA GLN A 212 6.34 10.05 24.70
C GLN A 212 7.68 9.84 23.99
N PRO A 213 8.56 8.93 24.48
CA PRO A 213 9.77 8.56 23.78
C PRO A 213 9.44 7.98 22.42
N VAL A 214 10.23 8.35 21.41
CA VAL A 214 10.14 7.83 20.06
C VAL A 214 11.35 6.94 19.82
N TRP A 215 11.11 5.71 19.38
CA TRP A 215 12.17 4.76 19.06
C TRP A 215 11.91 4.12 17.70
N TYR A 216 12.95 3.52 17.13
CA TYR A 216 12.93 3.12 15.73
C TYR A 216 13.27 1.65 15.59
N LEU A 217 12.56 0.98 14.68
CA LEU A 217 12.80 -0.40 14.29
C LEU A 217 13.14 -0.44 12.80
N THR A 218 14.28 -1.01 12.47
CA THR A 218 14.60 -1.36 11.07
C THR A 218 13.75 -2.55 10.66
N TYR A 219 13.02 -2.41 9.57
CA TYR A 219 12.18 -3.46 9.00
C TYR A 219 12.90 -4.21 7.90
N ASP A 220 12.89 -5.53 7.97
CA ASP A 220 13.40 -6.44 6.95
C ASP A 220 12.29 -7.42 6.56
N ALA A 221 11.75 -7.23 5.34
CA ALA A 221 10.67 -8.06 4.79
C ALA A 221 11.12 -9.50 4.49
N GLU A 222 12.35 -9.67 4.01
CA GLU A 222 12.90 -10.98 3.61
C GLU A 222 13.21 -11.83 4.84
N ALA A 223 13.91 -11.25 5.81
CA ALA A 223 14.23 -11.91 7.08
C ALA A 223 13.01 -12.04 8.01
N LYS A 224 11.93 -11.29 7.75
CA LYS A 224 10.74 -11.16 8.63
C LYS A 224 11.11 -10.72 10.03
N THR A 225 11.96 -9.70 10.13
CA THR A 225 12.48 -9.19 11.40
C THR A 225 12.32 -7.68 11.53
N LEU A 226 12.21 -7.25 12.78
CA LEU A 226 12.36 -5.87 13.22
C LEU A 226 13.60 -5.79 14.09
N THR A 227 14.40 -4.74 13.89
CA THR A 227 15.67 -4.61 14.64
C THR A 227 15.77 -3.22 15.24
N THR A 228 16.05 -3.13 16.53
CA THR A 228 16.26 -1.85 17.23
C THR A 228 17.46 -1.12 16.67
N GLN A 229 17.48 0.21 16.83
CA GLN A 229 18.60 1.07 16.40
C GLN A 229 19.31 1.65 17.64
N PRO A 230 20.25 0.93 18.26
CA PRO A 230 20.96 1.38 19.46
C PRO A 230 21.69 2.70 19.22
N GLY A 231 21.76 3.54 20.25
CA GLY A 231 22.39 4.87 20.19
C GLY A 231 21.53 5.97 19.59
N LYS A 232 20.40 5.62 18.94
CA LYS A 232 19.43 6.63 18.44
C LYS A 232 18.78 7.36 19.60
N VAL A 233 18.62 8.68 19.42
CA VAL A 233 17.93 9.53 20.38
C VAL A 233 16.44 9.23 20.35
N MET A 234 15.88 8.91 21.49
CA MET A 234 14.44 8.69 21.73
C MET A 234 13.72 9.98 22.10
N ALA A 235 14.40 10.86 22.80
CA ALA A 235 13.89 12.16 23.20
C ALA A 235 15.03 13.14 23.46
N ASN A 236 14.83 14.38 23.02
CA ASN A 236 15.76 15.48 23.19
C ASN A 236 15.24 16.48 24.22
N ILE A 237 16.16 17.18 24.88
CA ILE A 237 15.89 18.35 25.72
C ILE A 237 14.88 18.01 26.84
N TRP A 238 15.19 16.95 27.60
CA TRP A 238 14.46 16.59 28.79
C TRP A 238 15.15 17.12 30.04
N LYS A 239 14.39 17.35 31.12
CA LYS A 239 14.92 17.67 32.42
C LYS A 239 14.67 16.50 33.36
N PHE A 240 15.71 16.03 34.02
CA PHE A 240 15.62 15.02 35.07
C PHE A 240 15.98 15.61 36.41
N ASN A 241 15.28 15.21 37.47
CA ASN A 241 15.62 15.64 38.83
C ASN A 241 17.04 15.19 39.17
N GLY A 242 17.84 16.17 39.68
CA GLY A 242 19.21 15.92 40.08
C GLY A 242 20.26 15.99 38.97
N ILE A 243 19.85 16.34 37.73
CA ILE A 243 20.75 16.65 36.62
C ILE A 243 20.59 18.12 36.24
N ASP A 244 21.69 18.87 36.29
CA ASP A 244 21.69 20.33 36.10
C ASP A 244 21.71 20.76 34.61
N GLU A 245 21.91 19.80 33.69
CA GLU A 245 21.88 20.06 32.25
C GLU A 245 20.67 19.43 31.55
N ASP A 246 20.45 19.82 30.29
CA ASP A 246 19.51 19.16 29.41
C ASP A 246 20.03 17.78 29.02
N VAL A 247 19.14 16.81 28.85
CA VAL A 247 19.54 15.42 28.56
C VAL A 247 18.87 14.90 27.30
N GLU A 248 19.57 13.98 26.67
CA GLU A 248 19.06 13.13 25.61
C GLU A 248 18.79 11.73 26.18
N VAL A 249 17.67 11.14 25.82
CA VAL A 249 17.39 9.73 26.09
C VAL A 249 17.69 8.92 24.84
N LYS A 250 18.53 7.89 24.97
CA LYS A 250 18.92 7.03 23.83
C LYS A 250 18.54 5.59 24.11
N ILE A 251 18.10 4.89 23.05
CA ILE A 251 17.87 3.45 23.14
C ILE A 251 19.21 2.72 23.18
N ALA A 252 19.30 1.71 24.03
CA ALA A 252 20.43 0.80 24.17
C ALA A 252 19.90 -0.60 24.41
N THR A 253 20.79 -1.57 24.38
CA THR A 253 20.55 -2.91 24.89
C THR A 253 21.25 -3.08 26.24
N GLY A 254 20.82 -4.08 27.00
CA GLY A 254 21.43 -4.35 28.30
C GLY A 254 21.41 -5.82 28.67
N ALA A 255 22.31 -6.17 29.58
CA ALA A 255 22.31 -7.47 30.23
C ALA A 255 22.63 -7.29 31.71
N ILE A 256 22.08 -8.14 32.56
CA ILE A 256 22.47 -8.20 33.97
C ILE A 256 23.78 -8.91 34.06
N ASN A 257 24.82 -8.23 34.58
CA ASN A 257 26.13 -8.81 34.75
C ASN A 257 26.23 -9.72 36.02
N ALA A 258 27.38 -10.33 36.25
CA ALA A 258 27.58 -11.24 37.37
C ALA A 258 27.40 -10.59 38.76
N GLU A 259 27.51 -9.25 38.84
CA GLU A 259 27.30 -8.47 40.04
C GLU A 259 25.85 -8.04 40.23
N GLY A 260 24.94 -8.47 39.32
CA GLY A 260 23.52 -8.06 39.33
C GLY A 260 23.26 -6.63 38.85
N LYS A 261 24.23 -6.02 38.14
CA LYS A 261 24.10 -4.66 37.61
C LYS A 261 23.78 -4.70 36.10
N MET A 262 23.00 -3.73 35.64
CA MET A 262 22.75 -3.53 34.24
C MET A 262 24.03 -3.07 33.53
N ALA A 263 24.53 -3.87 32.59
CA ALA A 263 25.55 -3.49 31.63
C ALA A 263 24.84 -3.05 30.33
N THR A 264 25.07 -1.83 29.90
CA THR A 264 24.42 -1.29 28.68
C THR A 264 25.38 -1.33 27.50
N ASP A 265 24.83 -1.61 26.32
CA ASP A 265 25.54 -1.60 25.04
C ASP A 265 24.75 -0.76 24.03
N HIS A 266 25.43 0.21 23.41
CA HIS A 266 24.85 1.12 22.43
C HIS A 266 25.09 0.71 20.99
N ALA A 267 25.77 -0.42 20.77
CA ALA A 267 26.12 -0.91 19.44
C ALA A 267 25.37 -2.20 19.05
N VAL A 268 24.91 -2.98 20.04
CA VAL A 268 24.24 -4.27 19.80
C VAL A 268 22.75 -4.06 19.57
N PRO A 269 22.23 -4.33 18.37
CA PRO A 269 20.79 -4.29 18.13
C PRO A 269 20.09 -5.54 18.72
N VAL A 270 18.82 -5.39 19.10
CA VAL A 270 17.94 -6.51 19.48
C VAL A 270 16.93 -6.73 18.36
N THR A 271 16.78 -7.99 17.99
CA THR A 271 15.86 -8.42 16.95
C THR A 271 14.51 -8.83 17.53
N ALA A 272 13.46 -8.56 16.78
CA ALA A 272 12.10 -9.05 17.05
C ALA A 272 11.53 -9.71 15.78
N THR A 273 10.63 -10.66 15.99
CA THR A 273 9.86 -11.31 14.91
C THR A 273 8.37 -11.11 15.16
N TRP A 274 7.57 -11.13 14.10
CA TRP A 274 6.11 -11.07 14.22
C TRP A 274 5.45 -12.41 13.91
N SER A 275 4.29 -12.66 14.52
CA SER A 275 3.48 -13.85 14.26
C SER A 275 2.89 -13.85 12.85
N ALA A 276 2.54 -15.03 12.32
CA ALA A 276 1.98 -15.15 10.97
C ALA A 276 0.68 -14.35 10.76
N ASP A 277 -0.13 -14.23 11.82
CA ASP A 277 -1.37 -13.42 11.83
C ASP A 277 -1.13 -11.94 12.17
N MET A 278 0.13 -11.57 12.43
CA MET A 278 0.57 -10.21 12.83
C MET A 278 -0.13 -9.67 14.08
N SER A 279 -0.58 -10.55 14.95
CA SER A 279 -1.17 -10.19 16.23
C SER A 279 -0.13 -9.94 17.32
N THR A 280 1.10 -10.44 17.16
CA THR A 280 2.19 -10.26 18.12
C THR A 280 3.53 -9.93 17.46
N ILE A 281 4.35 -9.14 18.17
CA ILE A 281 5.77 -8.88 17.85
C ILE A 281 6.56 -9.28 19.09
N THR A 282 7.48 -10.24 18.95
CA THR A 282 8.25 -10.81 20.05
C THR A 282 9.73 -10.47 19.91
N PHE A 283 10.28 -9.76 20.89
CA PHE A 283 11.71 -9.45 20.96
C PHE A 283 12.51 -10.62 21.55
N GLU A 284 13.79 -10.71 21.21
CA GLU A 284 14.72 -11.67 21.78
C GLU A 284 14.69 -11.57 23.31
N PRO A 285 14.40 -12.67 24.04
CA PRO A 285 14.07 -12.59 25.46
C PRO A 285 15.31 -12.40 26.37
N ASP A 286 16.50 -12.67 25.85
CA ASP A 286 17.75 -12.63 26.63
C ASP A 286 18.34 -11.22 26.74
N TYR A 287 17.77 -10.26 26.01
CA TYR A 287 18.21 -8.87 26.01
C TYR A 287 17.18 -7.96 26.69
N PHE A 288 17.71 -6.93 27.36
CA PHE A 288 16.92 -5.79 27.79
C PHE A 288 16.96 -4.72 26.72
N LEU A 289 15.80 -4.09 26.42
CA LEU A 289 15.76 -2.78 25.81
C LEU A 289 15.86 -1.74 26.91
N VAL A 290 16.77 -0.78 26.76
CA VAL A 290 17.14 0.14 27.80
C VAL A 290 17.03 1.58 27.30
N ALA A 291 16.35 2.44 28.03
CA ALA A 291 16.39 3.89 27.85
C ALA A 291 17.53 4.46 28.70
N THR A 292 18.59 4.96 28.07
CA THR A 292 19.78 5.52 28.71
C THR A 292 19.75 7.04 28.68
N VAL A 293 20.28 7.67 29.72
CA VAL A 293 20.27 9.12 29.93
C VAL A 293 21.67 9.69 29.72
N TRP A 294 21.76 10.68 28.85
CA TRP A 294 23.00 11.33 28.46
C TRP A 294 22.83 12.84 28.57
N GLY A 295 23.78 13.52 29.20
CA GLY A 295 23.83 14.97 29.14
C GLY A 295 24.16 15.47 27.75
N VAL A 296 23.70 16.67 27.38
CA VAL A 296 24.12 17.32 26.12
C VAL A 296 25.64 17.59 26.11
N SER A 297 26.31 17.55 27.24
CA SER A 297 27.77 17.52 27.39
C SER A 297 28.42 16.22 26.92
N GLY A 298 27.65 15.16 26.75
CA GLY A 298 28.11 13.79 26.46
C GLY A 298 28.37 12.93 27.71
N GLU A 299 28.04 13.44 28.91
CA GLU A 299 28.14 12.67 30.14
C GLU A 299 27.05 11.60 30.22
N TYR A 300 27.41 10.37 30.63
CA TYR A 300 26.48 9.28 30.84
C TYR A 300 25.97 9.24 32.27
N TYR A 301 24.69 9.43 32.48
CA TYR A 301 24.04 9.46 33.80
C TYR A 301 23.42 8.13 34.22
N GLY A 302 23.50 7.10 33.37
CA GLY A 302 22.91 5.81 33.67
C GLY A 302 21.70 5.46 32.79
N TYR A 303 20.95 4.47 33.23
CA TYR A 303 19.70 4.12 32.57
C TYR A 303 18.50 4.60 33.40
N TRP A 304 17.44 4.90 32.66
CA TRP A 304 16.15 5.29 33.24
C TRP A 304 15.20 4.12 33.39
N MET A 305 15.03 3.33 32.30
CA MET A 305 14.14 2.18 32.24
C MET A 305 14.84 1.05 31.49
N ALA A 306 14.54 -0.20 31.89
CA ALA A 306 15.01 -1.39 31.19
C ALA A 306 13.95 -2.48 31.25
N PHE A 307 13.64 -3.07 30.10
CA PHE A 307 12.62 -4.10 29.96
C PHE A 307 13.13 -5.26 29.13
N ASN A 308 12.78 -6.48 29.52
CA ASN A 308 13.10 -7.69 28.77
C ASN A 308 11.84 -8.53 28.50
N LYS A 309 11.99 -9.60 27.72
CA LYS A 309 10.90 -10.50 27.32
C LYS A 309 9.71 -9.74 26.76
N ILE A 310 9.99 -8.71 25.98
CA ILE A 310 8.99 -7.80 25.43
C ILE A 310 8.20 -8.50 24.36
N VAL A 311 6.89 -8.52 24.51
CA VAL A 311 5.92 -8.92 23.48
C VAL A 311 4.95 -7.77 23.26
N LEU A 312 4.90 -7.26 22.03
CA LEU A 312 3.86 -6.33 21.63
C LEU A 312 2.65 -7.15 21.18
N VAL A 313 1.51 -6.90 21.76
CA VAL A 313 0.22 -7.52 21.42
C VAL A 313 -0.66 -6.46 20.77
N ARG A 314 -1.25 -6.77 19.62
CA ARG A 314 -2.12 -5.85 18.88
C ARG A 314 -3.39 -5.55 19.69
N LYS A 315 -3.79 -4.28 19.72
CA LYS A 315 -5.06 -3.83 20.33
C LYS A 315 -6.25 -4.07 19.42
#